data_399014698450e3109b1e841018475349
#
_entry.id   399014698450e3109b1e841018475349
#
_cell.length_a   1.000
_cell.length_b   1.000
_cell.length_c   1.000
_cell.angle_alpha   90.00
_cell.angle_beta   90.00
_cell.angle_gamma   90.00
#
_symmetry.space_group_name_H-M   'P 1'
#
loop_
_entity.id
_entity.type
_entity.pdbx_description
1 polymer ?
#
loop_
_entity_poly.entity_id
_entity_poly.type
_entity_poly.pdbx_seq_one_letter_code
_entity_poly.pdbx_strand_id
1 'polypeptide(L)'
;MKLMVDARYTRIGFHDGISRYTASLLGALKTLIDTGDEAAADLDLTMIISDERQLDMLPDLPHVKICSPTGPLEPTASLQLNKYAPDVVFSPMQTIGSTGRKFKLILTLHDLIYYSHPTPPGFLPAPVRVGWRLFHKTYTPQRFLLNHGDAVVTVSESTASLIREHELTTKPLFVVPNAPQPGSVVSRQTALERATTREEQPVKHLVYMGSFMPYKNVETLLLAMRSLPDYRLHLLSKMPPQRLVQLTDERLIGENVDVHNGVSDEEYQQLLRQAHALVT
;
A
#
# COMPACT_ATOMS: atom_id res chain seq x y z
N MET A 1 -17.66 1.43 -21.14
CA MET A 1 -16.46 0.60 -20.96
C MET A 1 -16.57 -0.12 -19.62
N LYS A 2 -16.47 -1.46 -19.60
CA LYS A 2 -16.53 -2.27 -18.37
C LYS A 2 -15.16 -2.45 -17.77
N LEU A 3 -14.90 -1.73 -16.67
CA LEU A 3 -13.68 -1.80 -15.89
C LEU A 3 -13.90 -2.69 -14.66
N MET A 4 -13.07 -3.70 -14.50
CA MET A 4 -13.02 -4.49 -13.28
C MET A 4 -11.72 -4.22 -12.53
N VAL A 5 -11.83 -3.93 -11.23
CA VAL A 5 -10.67 -3.63 -10.36
C VAL A 5 -10.44 -4.77 -9.39
N ASP A 6 -9.23 -5.31 -9.36
CA ASP A 6 -8.85 -6.41 -8.48
C ASP A 6 -8.68 -5.94 -7.03
N ALA A 7 -9.71 -6.13 -6.23
CA ALA A 7 -9.73 -5.81 -4.80
C ALA A 7 -9.41 -7.01 -3.89
N ARG A 8 -8.99 -8.17 -4.45
CA ARG A 8 -8.75 -9.40 -3.69
C ARG A 8 -7.59 -9.30 -2.69
N TYR A 9 -6.71 -8.30 -2.86
CA TYR A 9 -5.63 -8.01 -1.91
C TYR A 9 -6.04 -7.12 -0.74
N THR A 10 -7.31 -6.69 -0.69
CA THR A 10 -7.86 -5.94 0.45
C THR A 10 -7.85 -6.80 1.70
N ARG A 11 -7.23 -6.30 2.77
CA ARG A 11 -7.19 -6.95 4.08
C ARG A 11 -8.54 -6.88 4.77
N ILE A 12 -8.84 -7.89 5.58
CA ILE A 12 -10.06 -7.94 6.38
C ILE A 12 -9.79 -7.25 7.72
N GLY A 13 -10.62 -6.26 8.06
CA GLY A 13 -10.58 -5.58 9.36
C GLY A 13 -9.50 -4.49 9.53
N PHE A 14 -8.62 -4.27 8.54
CA PHE A 14 -7.66 -3.17 8.54
C PHE A 14 -7.12 -2.88 7.14
N HIS A 15 -6.61 -1.68 6.92
CA HIS A 15 -5.89 -1.35 5.68
C HIS A 15 -4.38 -1.46 5.85
N ASP A 16 -3.72 -2.24 4.98
CA ASP A 16 -2.31 -2.03 4.63
C ASP A 16 -2.20 -1.08 3.42
N GLY A 17 -0.98 -0.83 2.94
CA GLY A 17 -0.77 0.09 1.82
C GLY A 17 -1.53 -0.29 0.56
N ILE A 18 -1.55 -1.56 0.18
CA ILE A 18 -2.25 -2.06 -1.01
C ILE A 18 -3.77 -1.99 -0.83
N SER A 19 -4.28 -2.42 0.34
CA SER A 19 -5.70 -2.30 0.66
C SER A 19 -6.19 -0.87 0.59
N ARG A 20 -5.41 0.07 1.15
CA ARG A 20 -5.73 1.49 1.18
C ARG A 20 -5.71 2.10 -0.21
N TYR A 21 -4.67 1.80 -1.00
CA TYR A 21 -4.59 2.22 -2.40
C TYR A 21 -5.82 1.78 -3.18
N THR A 22 -6.17 0.49 -3.07
CA THR A 22 -7.31 -0.09 -3.80
C THR A 22 -8.64 0.54 -3.37
N ALA A 23 -8.89 0.65 -2.06
CA ALA A 23 -10.12 1.25 -1.53
C ALA A 23 -10.24 2.74 -1.91
N SER A 24 -9.13 3.50 -1.84
CA SER A 24 -9.11 4.92 -2.21
C SER A 24 -9.34 5.13 -3.70
N LEU A 25 -8.73 4.29 -4.56
CA LEU A 25 -8.93 4.34 -6.01
C LEU A 25 -10.40 4.04 -6.36
N LEU A 26 -10.97 2.97 -5.80
CA LEU A 26 -12.37 2.61 -6.02
C LEU A 26 -13.34 3.69 -5.51
N GLY A 27 -13.06 4.26 -4.34
CA GLY A 27 -13.85 5.35 -3.78
C GLY A 27 -13.81 6.62 -4.64
N ALA A 28 -12.65 6.97 -5.19
CA ALA A 28 -12.51 8.10 -6.10
C ALA A 28 -13.25 7.86 -7.42
N LEU A 29 -13.11 6.66 -8.03
CA LEU A 29 -13.84 6.30 -9.25
C LEU A 29 -15.34 6.31 -9.02
N LYS A 30 -15.82 5.78 -7.88
CA LYS A 30 -17.23 5.86 -7.50
C LYS A 30 -17.72 7.31 -7.41
N THR A 31 -16.94 8.19 -6.78
CA THR A 31 -17.28 9.60 -6.67
C THR A 31 -17.41 10.26 -8.04
N LEU A 32 -16.49 10.00 -8.97
CA LEU A 32 -16.58 10.53 -10.35
C LEU A 32 -17.84 10.03 -11.06
N ILE A 33 -18.21 8.75 -10.89
CA ILE A 33 -19.45 8.19 -11.47
C ILE A 33 -20.67 8.86 -10.85
N ASP A 34 -20.74 8.95 -9.51
CA ASP A 34 -21.89 9.48 -8.78
C ASP A 34 -22.10 10.98 -9.06
N THR A 35 -21.03 11.73 -9.32
CA THR A 35 -21.10 13.16 -9.68
C THR A 35 -21.33 13.42 -11.17
N GLY A 36 -21.33 12.38 -12.00
CA GLY A 36 -21.52 12.51 -13.44
C GLY A 36 -20.32 13.16 -14.15
N ASP A 37 -19.11 12.97 -13.65
CA ASP A 37 -17.89 13.50 -14.26
C ASP A 37 -17.70 12.89 -15.67
N GLU A 38 -17.37 13.75 -16.64
CA GLU A 38 -17.21 13.32 -18.05
C GLU A 38 -16.16 12.23 -18.22
N ALA A 39 -15.11 12.21 -17.38
CA ALA A 39 -14.07 11.18 -17.42
C ALA A 39 -14.58 9.78 -17.03
N ALA A 40 -15.71 9.71 -16.33
CA ALA A 40 -16.32 8.46 -15.86
C ALA A 40 -17.69 8.17 -16.47
N ALA A 41 -18.18 8.99 -17.41
CA ALA A 41 -19.56 8.93 -17.94
C ALA A 41 -19.93 7.56 -18.52
N ASP A 42 -19.00 6.86 -19.18
CA ASP A 42 -19.22 5.54 -19.81
C ASP A 42 -18.59 4.40 -19.01
N LEU A 43 -18.27 4.61 -17.73
CA LEU A 43 -17.57 3.62 -16.92
C LEU A 43 -18.55 2.73 -16.17
N ASP A 44 -18.58 1.44 -16.53
CA ASP A 44 -19.23 0.37 -15.77
C ASP A 44 -18.17 -0.25 -14.84
N LEU A 45 -18.17 0.16 -13.56
CA LEU A 45 -17.19 -0.21 -12.57
C LEU A 45 -17.66 -1.38 -11.72
N THR A 46 -16.83 -2.44 -11.67
CA THR A 46 -17.08 -3.64 -10.86
C THR A 46 -15.83 -4.02 -10.07
N MET A 47 -15.99 -4.38 -8.81
CA MET A 47 -14.90 -4.90 -7.97
C MET A 47 -14.74 -6.41 -8.14
N ILE A 48 -13.50 -6.89 -8.03
CA ILE A 48 -13.19 -8.32 -7.93
C ILE A 48 -12.76 -8.60 -6.50
N ILE A 49 -13.47 -9.47 -5.81
CA ILE A 49 -13.16 -9.89 -4.43
C ILE A 49 -12.87 -11.39 -4.36
N SER A 50 -12.29 -11.86 -3.28
CA SER A 50 -12.12 -13.29 -2.96
C SER A 50 -12.85 -13.73 -1.70
N ASP A 51 -13.23 -12.79 -0.83
CA ASP A 51 -13.94 -13.01 0.42
C ASP A 51 -14.94 -11.86 0.65
N GLU A 52 -16.18 -12.19 0.99
CA GLU A 52 -17.24 -11.19 1.24
C GLU A 52 -16.90 -10.20 2.35
N ARG A 53 -16.10 -10.61 3.35
CA ARG A 53 -15.64 -9.75 4.44
C ARG A 53 -14.75 -8.60 3.98
N GLN A 54 -14.24 -8.64 2.74
CA GLN A 54 -13.50 -7.53 2.14
C GLN A 54 -14.39 -6.32 1.87
N LEU A 55 -15.70 -6.54 1.71
CA LEU A 55 -16.68 -5.48 1.44
C LEU A 55 -16.78 -4.47 2.60
N ASP A 56 -16.52 -4.89 3.84
CA ASP A 56 -16.48 -4.00 5.00
C ASP A 56 -15.37 -2.91 4.88
N MET A 57 -14.40 -3.14 4.00
CA MET A 57 -13.23 -2.28 3.79
C MET A 57 -13.23 -1.57 2.43
N LEU A 58 -14.27 -1.76 1.63
CA LEU A 58 -14.38 -1.28 0.26
C LEU A 58 -15.62 -0.40 0.10
N PRO A 59 -15.66 0.50 -0.89
CA PRO A 59 -16.86 1.27 -1.18
C PRO A 59 -17.98 0.36 -1.68
N ASP A 60 -19.23 0.80 -1.47
CA ASP A 60 -20.42 0.11 -1.98
C ASP A 60 -20.47 0.22 -3.52
N LEU A 61 -20.05 -0.84 -4.19
CA LEU A 61 -19.98 -0.99 -5.65
C LEU A 61 -20.37 -2.41 -6.06
N PRO A 62 -20.86 -2.63 -7.29
CA PRO A 62 -21.03 -3.95 -7.86
C PRO A 62 -19.74 -4.78 -7.74
N HIS A 63 -19.87 -6.06 -7.41
CA HIS A 63 -18.72 -6.93 -7.23
C HIS A 63 -18.94 -8.33 -7.77
N VAL A 64 -17.85 -9.01 -8.04
CA VAL A 64 -17.82 -10.44 -8.36
C VAL A 64 -16.80 -11.14 -7.49
N LYS A 65 -17.09 -12.38 -7.15
CA LYS A 65 -16.19 -13.21 -6.33
C LYS A 65 -15.51 -14.26 -7.20
N ILE A 66 -14.18 -14.31 -7.09
CA ILE A 66 -13.35 -15.33 -7.74
C ILE A 66 -12.38 -15.96 -6.74
N CYS A 67 -11.44 -16.77 -7.22
CA CYS A 67 -10.43 -17.42 -6.39
C CYS A 67 -9.55 -16.43 -5.60
N SER A 68 -9.00 -16.91 -4.48
CA SER A 68 -8.01 -16.16 -3.69
C SER A 68 -6.76 -15.86 -4.51
N PRO A 69 -6.17 -14.64 -4.39
CA PRO A 69 -4.97 -14.24 -5.12
C PRO A 69 -3.70 -14.98 -4.65
N THR A 70 -3.76 -15.71 -3.53
CA THR A 70 -2.68 -16.56 -3.01
C THR A 70 -3.02 -18.04 -3.03
N GLY A 71 -4.14 -18.40 -3.63
CA GLY A 71 -4.62 -19.77 -3.72
C GLY A 71 -4.09 -20.52 -4.96
N PRO A 72 -4.22 -21.85 -4.98
CA PRO A 72 -3.75 -22.66 -6.10
C PRO A 72 -4.50 -22.41 -7.42
N LEU A 73 -5.68 -21.83 -7.36
CA LEU A 73 -6.49 -21.50 -8.55
C LEU A 73 -6.15 -20.12 -9.14
N GLU A 74 -5.24 -19.35 -8.54
CA GLU A 74 -4.86 -18.03 -9.05
C GLU A 74 -4.45 -18.02 -10.54
N PRO A 75 -3.70 -19.01 -11.06
CA PRO A 75 -3.38 -19.05 -12.49
C PRO A 75 -4.60 -19.07 -13.42
N THR A 76 -5.78 -19.46 -12.90
CA THR A 76 -7.05 -19.53 -13.63
C THR A 76 -7.92 -18.28 -13.47
N ALA A 77 -7.47 -17.25 -12.77
CA ALA A 77 -8.27 -16.06 -12.46
C ALA A 77 -8.86 -15.42 -13.72
N SER A 78 -8.06 -15.31 -14.78
CA SER A 78 -8.53 -14.77 -16.06
C SER A 78 -9.69 -15.55 -16.69
N LEU A 79 -9.69 -16.89 -16.58
CA LEU A 79 -10.77 -17.72 -17.10
C LEU A 79 -12.08 -17.51 -16.32
N GLN A 80 -11.97 -17.25 -15.01
CA GLN A 80 -13.12 -16.91 -14.19
C GLN A 80 -13.65 -15.52 -14.56
N LEU A 81 -12.77 -14.55 -14.81
CA LEU A 81 -13.13 -13.17 -15.20
C LEU A 81 -13.71 -13.08 -16.60
N ASN A 82 -13.28 -13.92 -17.55
CA ASN A 82 -13.82 -13.95 -18.92
C ASN A 82 -15.34 -14.14 -18.96
N LYS A 83 -15.93 -14.77 -17.95
CA LYS A 83 -17.40 -14.99 -17.85
C LYS A 83 -18.18 -13.68 -17.70
N TYR A 84 -17.53 -12.66 -17.17
CA TYR A 84 -18.12 -11.34 -16.95
C TYR A 84 -17.86 -10.37 -18.11
N ALA A 85 -17.09 -10.80 -19.12
CA ALA A 85 -16.75 -10.03 -20.31
C ALA A 85 -16.28 -8.59 -20.01
N PRO A 86 -15.26 -8.38 -19.13
CA PRO A 86 -14.72 -7.04 -18.93
C PRO A 86 -13.97 -6.56 -20.18
N ASP A 87 -14.00 -5.26 -20.44
CA ASP A 87 -13.11 -4.62 -21.42
C ASP A 87 -11.70 -4.51 -20.88
N VAL A 88 -11.59 -4.09 -19.61
CA VAL A 88 -10.32 -3.85 -18.90
C VAL A 88 -10.38 -4.44 -17.50
N VAL A 89 -9.29 -5.09 -17.10
CA VAL A 89 -9.03 -5.45 -15.69
C VAL A 89 -7.81 -4.67 -15.20
N PHE A 90 -7.98 -3.97 -14.09
CA PHE A 90 -6.92 -3.27 -13.38
C PHE A 90 -6.53 -4.07 -12.14
N SER A 91 -5.26 -4.45 -12.03
CA SER A 91 -4.71 -5.06 -10.82
C SER A 91 -3.84 -4.04 -10.06
N PRO A 92 -4.10 -3.79 -8.76
CA PRO A 92 -3.22 -2.98 -7.92
C PRO A 92 -1.91 -3.70 -7.57
N MET A 93 -1.65 -4.83 -8.20
CA MET A 93 -0.45 -5.65 -8.04
C MET A 93 0.20 -5.93 -9.40
N GLN A 94 1.47 -6.33 -9.36
CA GLN A 94 2.23 -6.71 -10.54
C GLN A 94 1.87 -8.08 -11.12
N THR A 95 0.89 -8.75 -10.55
CA THR A 95 0.52 -10.11 -10.97
C THR A 95 -0.97 -10.36 -10.78
N ILE A 96 -1.52 -11.08 -11.74
CA ILE A 96 -2.82 -11.75 -11.71
C ILE A 96 -2.76 -12.87 -12.75
N GLY A 97 -3.39 -14.01 -12.46
CA GLY A 97 -3.49 -15.10 -13.43
C GLY A 97 -4.13 -14.61 -14.73
N SER A 98 -3.35 -14.58 -15.81
CA SER A 98 -3.72 -13.91 -17.06
C SER A 98 -3.77 -14.83 -18.28
N THR A 99 -3.50 -16.12 -18.12
CA THR A 99 -3.51 -17.10 -19.20
C THR A 99 -4.92 -17.27 -19.76
N GLY A 100 -5.06 -17.10 -21.08
CA GLY A 100 -6.34 -17.23 -21.78
C GLY A 100 -7.33 -16.08 -21.53
N ARG A 101 -6.87 -14.93 -21.02
CA ARG A 101 -7.70 -13.73 -20.86
C ARG A 101 -8.23 -13.20 -22.19
N LYS A 102 -9.42 -12.62 -22.17
CA LYS A 102 -10.08 -12.00 -23.33
C LYS A 102 -10.29 -10.48 -23.14
N PHE A 103 -9.59 -9.86 -22.21
CA PHE A 103 -9.69 -8.46 -21.80
C PHE A 103 -8.31 -7.80 -21.79
N LYS A 104 -8.26 -6.48 -21.77
CA LYS A 104 -7.03 -5.72 -21.53
C LYS A 104 -6.67 -5.76 -20.06
N LEU A 105 -5.38 -5.89 -19.76
CA LEU A 105 -4.87 -6.01 -18.40
C LEU A 105 -3.88 -4.90 -18.08
N ILE A 106 -4.17 -4.15 -17.02
CA ILE A 106 -3.27 -3.14 -16.45
C ILE A 106 -2.72 -3.67 -15.13
N LEU A 107 -1.40 -3.71 -15.00
CA LEU A 107 -0.69 -4.17 -13.80
C LEU A 107 -0.05 -2.99 -13.09
N THR A 108 0.00 -3.02 -11.76
CA THR A 108 0.66 -1.98 -10.95
C THR A 108 1.92 -2.51 -10.31
N LEU A 109 3.04 -1.79 -10.45
CA LEU A 109 4.27 -2.01 -9.70
C LEU A 109 4.51 -0.81 -8.79
N HIS A 110 4.35 -1.00 -7.48
CA HIS A 110 4.47 0.07 -6.49
C HIS A 110 5.91 0.50 -6.26
N ASP A 111 6.82 -0.46 -6.08
CA ASP A 111 8.24 -0.20 -5.85
C ASP A 111 9.12 -1.40 -6.24
N LEU A 112 10.43 -1.20 -6.16
CA LEU A 112 11.46 -2.20 -6.39
C LEU A 112 12.37 -2.38 -5.17
N ILE A 113 11.87 -2.01 -3.98
CA ILE A 113 12.66 -1.94 -2.75
C ILE A 113 13.30 -3.29 -2.39
N TYR A 114 12.65 -4.39 -2.71
CA TYR A 114 13.15 -5.73 -2.42
C TYR A 114 14.32 -6.17 -3.32
N TYR A 115 14.58 -5.46 -4.40
CA TYR A 115 15.81 -5.67 -5.19
C TYR A 115 17.03 -5.04 -4.52
N SER A 116 16.85 -3.90 -3.84
CA SER A 116 17.92 -3.26 -3.05
C SER A 116 18.02 -3.86 -1.64
N HIS A 117 16.91 -4.37 -1.09
CA HIS A 117 16.81 -4.94 0.26
C HIS A 117 16.21 -6.35 0.21
N PRO A 118 16.99 -7.37 -0.23
CA PRO A 118 16.45 -8.70 -0.57
C PRO A 118 16.10 -9.58 0.65
N THR A 119 15.94 -9.01 1.83
CA THR A 119 15.53 -9.74 3.02
C THR A 119 14.05 -10.05 2.95
N PRO A 120 13.64 -11.32 2.86
CA PRO A 120 12.24 -11.67 2.80
C PRO A 120 11.54 -11.36 4.13
N PRO A 121 10.25 -10.98 4.11
CA PRO A 121 9.47 -10.79 5.33
C PRO A 121 9.54 -12.01 6.26
N GLY A 122 9.82 -11.78 7.55
CA GLY A 122 10.04 -12.84 8.52
C GLY A 122 8.83 -13.73 8.80
N PHE A 123 7.62 -13.24 8.53
CA PHE A 123 6.36 -13.98 8.72
C PHE A 123 6.08 -15.01 7.61
N LEU A 124 6.87 -15.01 6.51
CA LEU A 124 6.68 -15.96 5.42
C LEU A 124 7.24 -17.35 5.79
N PRO A 125 6.55 -18.45 5.40
CA PRO A 125 7.07 -19.79 5.55
C PRO A 125 8.42 -19.99 4.84
N ALA A 126 9.27 -20.88 5.38
CA ALA A 126 10.64 -21.07 4.87
C ALA A 126 10.72 -21.35 3.35
N PRO A 127 9.90 -22.22 2.74
CA PRO A 127 9.92 -22.44 1.29
C PRO A 127 9.60 -21.17 0.49
N VAL A 128 8.63 -20.38 0.97
CA VAL A 128 8.24 -19.11 0.33
C VAL A 128 9.38 -18.08 0.41
N ARG A 129 10.11 -18.04 1.54
CA ARG A 129 11.29 -17.17 1.71
C ARG A 129 12.42 -17.52 0.74
N VAL A 130 12.60 -18.81 0.44
CA VAL A 130 13.57 -19.25 -0.57
C VAL A 130 13.12 -18.78 -1.97
N GLY A 131 11.87 -19.05 -2.33
CA GLY A 131 11.30 -18.58 -3.60
C GLY A 131 11.37 -17.06 -3.75
N TRP A 132 11.10 -16.31 -2.66
CA TRP A 132 11.24 -14.87 -2.60
C TRP A 132 12.67 -14.39 -2.94
N ARG A 133 13.69 -15.00 -2.32
CA ARG A 133 15.10 -14.67 -2.61
C ARG A 133 15.48 -14.96 -4.04
N LEU A 134 15.00 -16.08 -4.59
CA LEU A 134 15.26 -16.46 -5.98
C LEU A 134 14.58 -15.46 -6.94
N PHE A 135 13.34 -15.08 -6.66
CA PHE A 135 12.60 -14.11 -7.46
C PHE A 135 13.33 -12.76 -7.54
N HIS A 136 13.80 -12.24 -6.40
CA HIS A 136 14.45 -10.92 -6.33
C HIS A 136 15.97 -10.96 -6.60
N LYS A 137 16.54 -12.12 -6.97
CA LYS A 137 17.95 -12.22 -7.35
C LYS A 137 18.25 -11.60 -8.71
N THR A 138 17.26 -11.60 -9.59
CA THR A 138 17.35 -11.01 -10.94
C THR A 138 16.03 -10.34 -11.30
N TYR A 139 16.05 -9.39 -12.23
CA TYR A 139 14.84 -8.74 -12.73
C TYR A 139 14.04 -9.60 -13.73
N THR A 140 14.55 -10.76 -14.17
CA THR A 140 13.90 -11.60 -15.18
C THR A 140 12.47 -12.04 -14.80
N PRO A 141 12.19 -12.50 -13.56
CA PRO A 141 10.81 -12.84 -13.19
C PRO A 141 9.88 -11.64 -13.20
N GLN A 142 10.35 -10.48 -12.74
CA GLN A 142 9.55 -9.25 -12.73
C GLN A 142 9.24 -8.79 -14.15
N ARG A 143 10.24 -8.82 -15.06
CA ARG A 143 10.10 -8.51 -16.48
C ARG A 143 9.08 -9.43 -17.15
N PHE A 144 9.13 -10.72 -16.85
CA PHE A 144 8.16 -11.69 -17.33
C PHE A 144 6.73 -11.33 -16.87
N LEU A 145 6.52 -11.06 -15.61
CA LEU A 145 5.20 -10.72 -15.06
C LEU A 145 4.63 -9.45 -15.68
N LEU A 146 5.40 -8.36 -15.72
CA LEU A 146 4.90 -7.06 -16.23
C LEU A 146 4.54 -7.11 -17.71
N ASN A 147 5.27 -7.90 -18.52
CA ASN A 147 5.00 -8.02 -19.95
C ASN A 147 3.79 -8.91 -20.28
N HIS A 148 3.18 -9.57 -19.30
CA HIS A 148 1.87 -10.21 -19.45
C HIS A 148 0.71 -9.22 -19.44
N GLY A 149 0.90 -7.99 -18.93
CA GLY A 149 -0.07 -6.91 -19.04
C GLY A 149 -0.08 -6.26 -20.43
N ASP A 150 -1.09 -5.43 -20.71
CA ASP A 150 -1.15 -4.54 -21.86
C ASP A 150 -0.57 -3.16 -21.54
N ALA A 151 -0.62 -2.76 -20.25
CA ALA A 151 0.00 -1.55 -19.71
C ALA A 151 0.49 -1.80 -18.27
N VAL A 152 1.41 -0.96 -17.83
CA VAL A 152 1.96 -0.96 -16.47
C VAL A 152 1.72 0.41 -15.86
N VAL A 153 1.28 0.40 -14.60
CA VAL A 153 1.14 1.59 -13.76
C VAL A 153 2.17 1.52 -12.64
N THR A 154 2.71 2.66 -12.26
CA THR A 154 3.49 2.83 -11.03
C THR A 154 3.08 4.10 -10.29
N VAL A 155 3.44 4.19 -9.01
CA VAL A 155 2.96 5.27 -8.13
C VAL A 155 3.95 6.43 -7.99
N SER A 156 5.13 6.36 -8.62
CA SER A 156 6.13 7.43 -8.54
C SER A 156 7.04 7.47 -9.76
N GLU A 157 7.56 8.66 -10.06
CA GLU A 157 8.58 8.84 -11.10
C GLU A 157 9.89 8.10 -10.76
N SER A 158 10.23 7.99 -9.47
CA SER A 158 11.39 7.22 -9.03
C SER A 158 11.27 5.75 -9.43
N THR A 159 10.12 5.12 -9.19
CA THR A 159 9.88 3.75 -9.60
C THR A 159 9.81 3.64 -11.13
N ALA A 160 9.20 4.61 -11.82
CA ALA A 160 9.15 4.63 -13.28
C ALA A 160 10.55 4.71 -13.89
N SER A 161 11.45 5.50 -13.29
CA SER A 161 12.85 5.58 -13.73
C SER A 161 13.57 4.25 -13.58
N LEU A 162 13.40 3.56 -12.45
CA LEU A 162 13.98 2.23 -12.23
C LEU A 162 13.40 1.18 -13.19
N ILE A 163 12.09 1.25 -13.50
CA ILE A 163 11.45 0.36 -14.50
C ILE A 163 12.09 0.55 -15.86
N ARG A 164 12.36 1.80 -16.26
CA ARG A 164 13.01 2.11 -17.56
C ARG A 164 14.49 1.72 -17.53
N GLU A 165 15.24 2.06 -16.50
CA GLU A 165 16.67 1.75 -16.32
C GLU A 165 16.93 0.24 -16.42
N HIS A 166 16.08 -0.56 -15.77
CA HIS A 166 16.23 -2.02 -15.79
C HIS A 166 15.42 -2.71 -16.90
N GLU A 167 14.82 -1.93 -17.81
CA GLU A 167 14.03 -2.43 -18.94
C GLU A 167 13.00 -3.49 -18.54
N LEU A 168 12.23 -3.21 -17.47
CA LEU A 168 11.34 -4.19 -16.87
C LEU A 168 10.08 -4.46 -17.70
N THR A 169 9.71 -3.54 -18.59
CA THR A 169 8.57 -3.72 -19.47
C THR A 169 8.79 -3.05 -20.81
N THR A 170 8.20 -3.64 -21.87
CA THR A 170 8.06 -3.05 -23.21
C THR A 170 6.67 -2.44 -23.42
N LYS A 171 5.81 -2.54 -22.40
CA LYS A 171 4.43 -2.03 -22.45
C LYS A 171 4.37 -0.55 -22.09
N PRO A 172 3.30 0.17 -22.48
CA PRO A 172 3.06 1.53 -22.03
C PRO A 172 3.17 1.61 -20.50
N LEU A 173 3.92 2.60 -20.00
CA LEU A 173 4.16 2.85 -18.58
C LEU A 173 3.55 4.19 -18.20
N PHE A 174 2.68 4.17 -17.19
CA PHE A 174 2.01 5.35 -16.65
C PHE A 174 2.36 5.56 -15.19
N VAL A 175 2.51 6.82 -14.78
CA VAL A 175 2.69 7.20 -13.37
C VAL A 175 1.37 7.74 -12.84
N VAL A 176 0.80 7.04 -11.86
CA VAL A 176 -0.44 7.41 -11.17
C VAL A 176 -0.12 7.50 -9.68
N PRO A 177 0.22 8.69 -9.16
CA PRO A 177 0.64 8.86 -7.77
C PRO A 177 -0.45 8.48 -6.77
N ASN A 178 -0.02 8.04 -5.59
CA ASN A 178 -0.93 7.89 -4.46
C ASN A 178 -1.51 9.25 -4.08
N ALA A 179 -2.82 9.30 -3.84
CA ALA A 179 -3.49 10.49 -3.33
C ALA A 179 -3.55 10.48 -1.79
N PRO A 180 -3.53 11.65 -1.13
CA PRO A 180 -3.83 11.75 0.29
C PRO A 180 -5.29 11.33 0.55
N GLN A 181 -5.55 10.88 1.78
CA GLN A 181 -6.91 10.51 2.15
C GLN A 181 -7.85 11.74 2.17
N PRO A 182 -9.13 11.57 1.80
CA PRO A 182 -10.13 12.62 1.95
C PRO A 182 -10.14 13.16 3.39
N GLY A 183 -10.21 14.49 3.54
CA GLY A 183 -10.21 15.15 4.85
C GLY A 183 -8.84 15.29 5.53
N SER A 184 -7.77 14.73 4.96
CA SER A 184 -6.40 14.94 5.47
C SER A 184 -5.79 16.26 5.00
N VAL A 185 -6.34 16.88 3.96
CA VAL A 185 -5.85 18.15 3.42
C VAL A 185 -6.42 19.31 4.21
N VAL A 186 -5.56 20.20 4.70
CA VAL A 186 -5.93 21.43 5.40
C VAL A 186 -5.47 22.64 4.61
N SER A 187 -6.11 23.81 4.84
CA SER A 187 -5.67 25.05 4.22
C SER A 187 -4.26 25.41 4.69
N ARG A 188 -3.52 26.18 3.85
CA ARG A 188 -2.21 26.71 4.22
C ARG A 188 -2.27 27.53 5.52
N GLN A 189 -3.30 28.33 5.70
CA GLN A 189 -3.49 29.15 6.89
C GLN A 189 -3.65 28.27 8.14
N THR A 190 -4.52 27.25 8.10
CA THR A 190 -4.69 26.29 9.20
C THR A 190 -3.39 25.55 9.51
N ALA A 191 -2.60 25.22 8.48
CA ALA A 191 -1.30 24.57 8.67
C ALA A 191 -0.31 25.48 9.41
N LEU A 192 -0.26 26.78 9.05
CA LEU A 192 0.61 27.77 9.71
C LEU A 192 0.19 28.01 11.17
N GLU A 193 -1.11 28.20 11.43
CA GLU A 193 -1.65 28.37 12.79
C GLU A 193 -1.28 27.17 13.68
N ARG A 194 -1.43 25.95 13.15
CA ARG A 194 -1.01 24.72 13.86
C ARG A 194 0.50 24.66 14.10
N ALA A 195 1.31 25.11 13.15
CA ALA A 195 2.76 25.14 13.29
C ALA A 195 3.18 26.07 14.44
N THR A 196 2.63 27.28 14.50
CA THR A 196 2.89 28.24 15.59
C THR A 196 2.51 27.67 16.96
N THR A 197 1.30 27.09 17.08
CA THR A 197 0.85 26.48 18.35
C THR A 197 1.74 25.33 18.80
N ARG A 198 2.29 24.55 17.83
CA ARG A 198 3.17 23.42 18.16
C ARG A 198 4.54 23.87 18.64
N GLU A 199 5.12 24.93 18.05
CA GLU A 199 6.42 25.45 18.47
C GLU A 199 6.44 25.93 19.92
N GLU A 200 5.28 26.34 20.46
CA GLU A 200 5.11 26.77 21.84
C GLU A 200 5.03 25.59 22.84
N GLN A 201 4.90 24.36 22.35
CA GLN A 201 4.81 23.20 23.21
C GLN A 201 6.19 22.83 23.80
N PRO A 202 6.26 22.54 25.11
CA PRO A 202 7.53 22.22 25.78
C PRO A 202 8.11 20.86 25.32
N VAL A 203 7.25 19.94 24.85
CA VAL A 203 7.64 18.64 24.30
C VAL A 203 7.22 18.57 22.84
N LYS A 204 8.15 18.24 21.97
CA LYS A 204 7.93 18.12 20.53
C LYS A 204 7.55 16.70 20.15
N HIS A 205 6.37 16.52 19.54
CA HIS A 205 5.85 15.23 19.16
C HIS A 205 6.30 14.82 17.75
N LEU A 206 6.89 13.64 17.63
CA LEU A 206 7.23 12.98 16.38
C LEU A 206 6.31 11.79 16.18
N VAL A 207 5.91 11.53 14.94
CA VAL A 207 5.10 10.36 14.58
C VAL A 207 5.87 9.51 13.59
N TYR A 208 5.98 8.22 13.87
CA TYR A 208 6.42 7.21 12.91
C TYR A 208 5.29 6.24 12.63
N MET A 209 4.98 6.02 11.34
CA MET A 209 4.04 5.00 10.90
C MET A 209 4.67 4.15 9.80
N GLY A 210 4.84 2.87 10.05
CA GLY A 210 5.45 1.95 9.09
C GLY A 210 5.73 0.58 9.67
N SER A 211 6.18 -0.34 8.82
CA SER A 211 6.61 -1.67 9.26
C SER A 211 8.00 -1.64 9.91
N PHE A 212 8.30 -2.66 10.72
CA PHE A 212 9.64 -2.91 11.26
C PHE A 212 10.51 -3.73 10.30
N MET A 213 10.37 -3.52 9.00
CA MET A 213 11.28 -4.14 8.04
C MET A 213 12.69 -3.56 8.18
N PRO A 214 13.75 -4.36 8.02
CA PRO A 214 15.13 -3.91 8.25
C PRO A 214 15.51 -2.64 7.49
N TYR A 215 15.01 -2.47 6.27
CA TYR A 215 15.28 -1.28 5.46
C TYR A 215 14.63 0.00 5.98
N LYS A 216 13.65 -0.09 6.89
CA LYS A 216 13.03 1.07 7.56
C LYS A 216 13.86 1.61 8.70
N ASN A 217 14.84 0.83 9.17
CA ASN A 217 15.85 1.23 10.15
C ASN A 217 15.29 1.87 11.43
N VAL A 218 14.17 1.32 11.93
CA VAL A 218 13.44 1.86 13.09
C VAL A 218 14.27 1.82 14.36
N GLU A 219 15.14 0.82 14.50
CA GLU A 219 16.05 0.71 15.64
C GLU A 219 16.99 1.93 15.74
N THR A 220 17.47 2.45 14.62
CA THR A 220 18.28 3.69 14.62
C THR A 220 17.46 4.90 15.05
N LEU A 221 16.19 5.00 14.64
CA LEU A 221 15.28 6.04 15.11
C LEU A 221 15.10 5.95 16.64
N LEU A 222 14.85 4.74 17.17
CA LEU A 222 14.73 4.51 18.62
C LEU A 222 16.00 4.89 19.38
N LEU A 223 17.17 4.55 18.83
CA LEU A 223 18.46 4.97 19.41
C LEU A 223 18.62 6.49 19.41
N ALA A 224 18.25 7.16 18.33
CA ALA A 224 18.32 8.63 18.22
C ALA A 224 17.46 9.34 19.28
N MET A 225 16.32 8.76 19.66
CA MET A 225 15.44 9.32 20.70
C MET A 225 16.13 9.48 22.06
N ARG A 226 17.17 8.70 22.35
CA ARG A 226 17.96 8.84 23.60
C ARG A 226 18.69 10.18 23.68
N SER A 227 19.02 10.78 22.55
CA SER A 227 19.67 12.07 22.45
C SER A 227 18.70 13.25 22.29
N LEU A 228 17.41 12.98 22.32
CA LEU A 228 16.34 13.94 22.08
C LEU A 228 15.34 13.99 23.26
N PRO A 229 15.78 14.46 24.45
CA PRO A 229 14.93 14.43 25.66
C PRO A 229 13.67 15.32 25.55
N ASP A 230 13.72 16.38 24.75
CA ASP A 230 12.62 17.33 24.50
C ASP A 230 11.65 16.82 23.44
N TYR A 231 11.89 15.63 22.88
CA TYR A 231 11.03 15.01 21.87
C TYR A 231 10.35 13.74 22.42
N ARG A 232 9.13 13.52 22.00
CA ARG A 232 8.35 12.30 22.23
C ARG A 232 7.99 11.66 20.93
N LEU A 233 8.36 10.39 20.75
CA LEU A 233 8.07 9.60 19.56
C LEU A 233 6.81 8.76 19.76
N HIS A 234 5.81 8.95 18.90
CA HIS A 234 4.65 8.07 18.77
C HIS A 234 4.91 7.05 17.67
N LEU A 235 5.05 5.80 18.08
CA LEU A 235 5.37 4.67 17.21
C LEU A 235 4.08 3.92 16.89
N LEU A 236 3.49 4.18 15.72
CA LEU A 236 2.17 3.69 15.33
C LEU A 236 2.20 2.34 14.61
N SER A 237 3.26 1.59 14.78
CA SER A 237 3.47 0.32 14.10
C SER A 237 2.79 -0.82 14.81
N LYS A 238 1.99 -1.59 14.10
CA LYS A 238 1.49 -2.87 14.61
C LYS A 238 2.63 -3.89 14.62
N MET A 239 2.97 -4.42 15.80
CA MET A 239 4.05 -5.39 15.94
C MET A 239 3.63 -6.59 16.78
N PRO A 240 4.24 -7.78 16.55
CA PRO A 240 4.04 -8.92 17.42
C PRO A 240 4.52 -8.64 18.85
N PRO A 241 3.84 -9.17 19.89
CA PRO A 241 4.24 -8.97 21.30
C PRO A 241 5.69 -9.33 21.58
N GLN A 242 6.21 -10.41 20.96
CA GLN A 242 7.60 -10.85 21.11
C GLN A 242 8.60 -9.77 20.63
N ARG A 243 8.26 -9.04 19.58
CA ARG A 243 9.12 -7.95 19.08
C ARG A 243 9.13 -6.77 20.05
N LEU A 244 8.00 -6.44 20.64
CA LEU A 244 7.92 -5.38 21.64
C LEU A 244 8.78 -5.74 22.87
N VAL A 245 8.67 -6.98 23.37
CA VAL A 245 9.50 -7.48 24.48
C VAL A 245 10.99 -7.36 24.13
N GLN A 246 11.40 -7.84 22.95
CA GLN A 246 12.79 -7.76 22.50
C GLN A 246 13.31 -6.31 22.50
N LEU A 247 12.57 -5.37 21.91
CA LEU A 247 12.98 -3.96 21.87
C LEU A 247 13.09 -3.34 23.26
N THR A 248 12.24 -3.79 24.20
CA THR A 248 12.29 -3.36 25.59
C THR A 248 13.50 -3.94 26.32
N ASP A 249 13.78 -5.25 26.14
CA ASP A 249 14.93 -5.93 26.73
C ASP A 249 16.27 -5.36 26.20
N GLU A 250 16.33 -5.01 24.92
CA GLU A 250 17.45 -4.32 24.28
C GLU A 250 17.54 -2.84 24.72
N ARG A 251 16.62 -2.37 25.56
CA ARG A 251 16.50 -0.99 26.03
C ARG A 251 16.40 0.04 24.90
N LEU A 252 15.84 -0.36 23.75
CA LEU A 252 15.63 0.55 22.63
C LEU A 252 14.41 1.46 22.83
N ILE A 253 13.41 1.02 23.62
CA ILE A 253 12.24 1.82 23.97
C ILE A 253 12.57 2.61 25.23
N GLY A 254 12.76 3.92 25.08
CA GLY A 254 12.98 4.86 26.18
C GLY A 254 11.66 5.44 26.71
N GLU A 255 11.76 6.22 27.81
CA GLU A 255 10.60 6.87 28.46
C GLU A 255 9.91 7.90 27.54
N ASN A 256 10.59 8.38 26.52
CA ASN A 256 10.09 9.31 25.53
C ASN A 256 9.61 8.63 24.21
N VAL A 257 9.29 7.34 24.26
CA VAL A 257 8.75 6.57 23.16
C VAL A 257 7.44 5.92 23.56
N ASP A 258 6.35 6.37 22.97
CA ASP A 258 5.02 5.79 23.14
C ASP A 258 4.73 4.78 22.02
N VAL A 259 4.53 3.53 22.39
CA VAL A 259 4.21 2.46 21.44
C VAL A 259 2.70 2.28 21.35
N HIS A 260 2.15 2.66 20.19
CA HIS A 260 0.75 2.40 19.85
C HIS A 260 0.71 1.16 18.97
N ASN A 261 0.31 0.03 19.50
CA ASN A 261 0.32 -1.25 18.76
C ASN A 261 -0.88 -1.36 17.78
N GLY A 262 -0.96 -0.43 16.88
CA GLY A 262 -2.07 -0.18 15.97
C GLY A 262 -3.00 0.92 16.50
N VAL A 263 -3.42 1.80 15.61
CA VAL A 263 -4.34 2.92 15.89
C VAL A 263 -5.45 2.92 14.85
N SER A 264 -6.60 3.51 15.19
CA SER A 264 -7.65 3.80 14.22
C SER A 264 -7.21 4.93 13.27
N ASP A 265 -7.92 5.11 12.16
CA ASP A 265 -7.64 6.20 11.23
C ASP A 265 -7.89 7.57 11.90
N GLU A 266 -8.86 7.68 12.79
CA GLU A 266 -9.15 8.89 13.57
C GLU A 266 -8.00 9.23 14.53
N GLU A 267 -7.52 8.24 15.30
CA GLU A 267 -6.37 8.41 16.21
C GLU A 267 -5.10 8.79 15.43
N TYR A 268 -4.86 8.15 14.29
CA TYR A 268 -3.75 8.50 13.42
C TYR A 268 -3.82 9.95 12.94
N GLN A 269 -4.98 10.39 12.46
CA GLN A 269 -5.20 11.77 12.05
C GLN A 269 -5.02 12.76 13.22
N GLN A 270 -5.47 12.40 14.42
CA GLN A 270 -5.30 13.22 15.60
C GLN A 270 -3.82 13.37 15.97
N LEU A 271 -3.07 12.28 16.00
CA LEU A 271 -1.63 12.30 16.28
C LEU A 271 -0.86 13.11 15.25
N LEU A 272 -1.19 12.97 13.95
CA LEU A 272 -0.58 13.79 12.89
C LEU A 272 -0.89 15.28 13.05
N ARG A 273 -2.10 15.64 13.48
CA ARG A 273 -2.46 17.05 13.72
C ARG A 273 -1.67 17.65 14.86
N GLN A 274 -1.26 16.87 15.85
CA GLN A 274 -0.49 17.31 17.00
C GLN A 274 1.03 17.20 16.79
N ALA A 275 1.46 16.37 15.85
CA ALA A 275 2.86 16.12 15.60
C ALA A 275 3.59 17.34 15.03
N HIS A 276 4.84 17.52 15.45
CA HIS A 276 5.79 18.47 14.87
C HIS A 276 6.34 17.95 13.55
N ALA A 277 6.56 16.63 13.46
CA ALA A 277 7.01 15.99 12.23
C ALA A 277 6.55 14.54 12.12
N LEU A 278 6.34 14.10 10.89
CA LEU A 278 6.26 12.70 10.50
C LEU A 278 7.68 12.24 10.12
N VAL A 279 8.13 11.15 10.74
CA VAL A 279 9.43 10.53 10.44
C VAL A 279 9.18 9.27 9.62
N THR A 280 9.90 9.10 8.49
CA THR A 280 9.74 7.96 7.57
C THR A 280 11.09 7.36 7.18
#